data_975a9ad2594c3dbb01e592f2be85ded5
#
_entry.id   975a9ad2594c3dbb01e592f2be85ded5
#
_cell.length_a   1.000
_cell.length_b   1.000
_cell.length_c   1.000
_cell.angle_alpha   90.00
_cell.angle_beta   90.00
_cell.angle_gamma   90.00
#
_symmetry.space_group_name_H-M   'P 1'
#
loop_
_entity.id
_entity.type
_entity.pdbx_description
1 polymer ?
#
loop_
_entity_poly.entity_id
_entity_poly.type
_entity_poly.pdbx_seq_one_letter_code
_entity_poly.pdbx_strand_id
1 'polypeptide(L)'
;MKKRQSGVLMHISSLPGAYGIGSFGQSAYDFVDFLVRTKQRYWQILPLGTTSYGDSPYQSFSAFAGNTHFIDLDILVEQGLLKASDLEGVDFGSDASEVDYAKIYYARRPLLEKAVKRFLEVGDVKDFEKFVQDNQSWLELFAEYMAIKEHFDNLAWTEWPDADARARKASALESYREQLADKLVYHRVTQYFFFQQWLKLKAYANDNHIEIVGDMPIYVAEDSSDMWANPHLFKTDVNGKATCIAGCPPDEFSATGQLWGNPIYDWEAMDKDGYKWWIERLRESFKIYDIVRIDHFRGFESYWEIPAGSDTAAPGEWVKGPGYKLFAAVKEELGELNIIAEDLGFMTDEVIELRERTGFPGMKILQFAFNPEDESIDSPHLAPANSVMYTGTHDNNTVLGWYRNEIDDATREYMARYTNRKEYETVPHAMLRTVFSSVSFMAIATMQDLLELDDTARMNFPSTLGGNWSWRMTEDQLTPAVEEGLLDLTTIYRRINENLVELKK
;
A
#
# COMPACT_ATOMS: atom_id res chain seq x y z
N MET A 1 -20.14 -0.16 -20.56
CA MET A 1 -18.74 0.31 -20.66
C MET A 1 -18.48 1.16 -19.43
N LYS A 2 -17.44 0.87 -18.63
CA LYS A 2 -17.06 1.71 -17.48
C LYS A 2 -16.74 3.11 -18.02
N LYS A 3 -17.14 4.17 -17.29
CA LYS A 3 -16.80 5.55 -17.67
C LYS A 3 -15.31 5.79 -17.45
N ARG A 4 -14.69 6.57 -18.34
CA ARG A 4 -13.30 6.96 -18.21
C ARG A 4 -13.17 8.04 -17.14
N GLN A 5 -12.36 7.79 -16.12
CA GLN A 5 -12.12 8.70 -14.99
C GLN A 5 -10.64 8.71 -14.63
N SER A 6 -10.24 9.63 -13.77
CA SER A 6 -8.85 9.78 -13.36
C SER A 6 -8.70 9.89 -11.84
N GLY A 7 -7.49 9.75 -11.39
CA GLY A 7 -7.09 9.89 -10.00
C GLY A 7 -5.60 10.18 -9.84
N VAL A 8 -5.20 10.32 -8.59
CA VAL A 8 -3.81 10.60 -8.20
C VAL A 8 -3.33 9.54 -7.20
N LEU A 9 -2.11 9.05 -7.42
CA LEU A 9 -1.39 8.21 -6.47
C LEU A 9 -0.57 9.13 -5.56
N MET A 10 -0.93 9.15 -4.27
CA MET A 10 -0.27 9.90 -3.22
C MET A 10 -0.43 9.16 -1.89
N HIS A 11 0.66 8.60 -1.37
CA HIS A 11 0.59 7.88 -0.10
C HIS A 11 0.43 8.83 1.08
N ILE A 12 -0.18 8.34 2.17
CA ILE A 12 -0.41 9.12 3.39
C ILE A 12 0.91 9.65 3.96
N SER A 13 1.97 8.81 4.03
CA SER A 13 3.29 9.23 4.53
C SER A 13 3.87 10.42 3.80
N SER A 14 3.51 10.59 2.52
CA SER A 14 4.03 11.63 1.63
C SER A 14 3.26 12.95 1.68
N LEU A 15 2.18 13.02 2.45
CA LEU A 15 1.46 14.28 2.69
C LEU A 15 2.31 15.24 3.53
N PRO A 16 2.18 16.58 3.33
CA PRO A 16 2.85 17.56 4.17
C PRO A 16 2.34 17.48 5.63
N GLY A 17 3.14 17.94 6.57
CA GLY A 17 2.76 17.98 7.98
C GLY A 17 3.94 18.25 8.91
N ALA A 18 3.63 18.75 10.10
CA ALA A 18 4.61 19.21 11.07
C ALA A 18 5.34 18.09 11.84
N TYR A 19 4.81 16.84 11.80
CA TYR A 19 5.26 15.78 12.71
C TYR A 19 6.07 14.70 12.00
N GLY A 20 6.89 15.08 11.02
CA GLY A 20 7.91 14.26 10.38
C GLY A 20 7.39 13.22 9.37
N ILE A 21 6.09 13.01 9.30
CA ILE A 21 5.42 12.10 8.36
C ILE A 21 4.01 12.61 8.07
N GLY A 22 3.47 12.32 6.90
CA GLY A 22 2.07 12.58 6.60
C GLY A 22 1.13 11.76 7.50
N SER A 23 -0.04 12.31 7.82
CA SER A 23 -1.00 11.75 8.76
C SER A 23 -2.44 11.94 8.28
N PHE A 24 -3.40 11.44 9.05
CA PHE A 24 -4.84 11.61 8.79
C PHE A 24 -5.38 12.97 9.21
N GLY A 25 -4.49 13.98 9.34
CA GLY A 25 -4.81 15.34 9.74
C GLY A 25 -5.25 16.23 8.58
N GLN A 26 -5.21 17.56 8.83
CA GLN A 26 -5.75 18.57 7.92
C GLN A 26 -5.22 18.45 6.49
N SER A 27 -3.92 18.17 6.30
CA SER A 27 -3.34 18.02 4.96
C SER A 27 -3.96 16.89 4.13
N ALA A 28 -4.46 15.84 4.78
CA ALA A 28 -5.17 14.77 4.09
C ALA A 28 -6.57 15.21 3.63
N TYR A 29 -7.28 16.01 4.44
CA TYR A 29 -8.54 16.62 4.04
C TYR A 29 -8.34 17.64 2.91
N ASP A 30 -7.31 18.48 2.99
CA ASP A 30 -6.94 19.44 1.94
C ASP A 30 -6.60 18.75 0.62
N PHE A 31 -5.99 17.55 0.70
CA PHE A 31 -5.72 16.74 -0.48
C PHE A 31 -7.00 16.17 -1.11
N VAL A 32 -7.99 15.76 -0.30
CA VAL A 32 -9.33 15.42 -0.81
C VAL A 32 -9.94 16.62 -1.53
N ASP A 33 -9.86 17.81 -0.94
CA ASP A 33 -10.38 19.04 -1.54
C ASP A 33 -9.66 19.40 -2.84
N PHE A 34 -8.35 19.17 -2.93
CA PHE A 34 -7.60 19.29 -4.19
C PHE A 34 -8.14 18.34 -5.27
N LEU A 35 -8.40 17.08 -4.93
CA LEU A 35 -8.98 16.10 -5.87
C LEU A 35 -10.37 16.53 -6.32
N VAL A 36 -11.19 17.10 -5.45
CA VAL A 36 -12.51 17.65 -5.78
C VAL A 36 -12.39 18.82 -6.74
N ARG A 37 -11.51 19.81 -6.46
CA ARG A 37 -11.30 20.98 -7.32
C ARG A 37 -10.80 20.60 -8.71
N THR A 38 -9.94 19.57 -8.79
CA THR A 38 -9.39 19.03 -10.06
C THR A 38 -10.29 17.97 -10.70
N LYS A 39 -11.48 17.71 -10.13
CA LYS A 39 -12.51 16.78 -10.62
C LYS A 39 -12.05 15.33 -10.76
N GLN A 40 -11.13 14.91 -9.89
CA GLN A 40 -10.69 13.53 -9.82
C GLN A 40 -11.78 12.64 -9.23
N ARG A 41 -11.68 11.33 -9.50
CA ARG A 41 -12.52 10.29 -8.90
C ARG A 41 -11.77 9.47 -7.87
N TYR A 42 -10.46 9.25 -8.08
CA TYR A 42 -9.71 8.26 -7.32
C TYR A 42 -8.54 8.90 -6.58
N TRP A 43 -8.39 8.50 -5.33
CA TRP A 43 -7.18 8.68 -4.55
C TRP A 43 -6.53 7.31 -4.32
N GLN A 44 -5.41 7.04 -4.99
CA GLN A 44 -4.66 5.80 -4.78
C GLN A 44 -3.61 6.01 -3.70
N ILE A 45 -3.53 5.05 -2.78
CA ILE A 45 -2.56 5.01 -1.69
C ILE A 45 -1.85 3.66 -1.66
N LEU A 46 -0.70 3.59 -0.99
CA LEU A 46 0.01 2.35 -0.71
C LEU A 46 -0.60 1.65 0.53
N PRO A 47 -0.16 0.42 0.89
CA PRO A 47 -0.70 -0.28 2.05
C PRO A 47 -0.61 0.57 3.33
N LEU A 48 -1.69 0.58 4.11
CA LEU A 48 -1.78 1.33 5.37
C LEU A 48 -1.29 0.51 6.58
N GLY A 49 -0.76 -0.70 6.36
CA GLY A 49 -0.28 -1.58 7.41
C GLY A 49 0.93 -1.05 8.17
N THR A 50 1.18 -1.66 9.33
CA THR A 50 2.40 -1.40 10.10
C THR A 50 3.64 -1.71 9.27
N THR A 51 4.72 -0.95 9.45
CA THR A 51 5.99 -1.20 8.78
C THR A 51 6.97 -1.92 9.71
N SER A 52 7.80 -2.80 9.14
CA SER A 52 8.88 -3.48 9.83
C SER A 52 10.23 -2.84 9.49
N TYR A 53 11.32 -3.55 9.72
CA TYR A 53 12.67 -3.12 9.36
C TYR A 53 12.76 -2.82 7.84
N GLY A 54 13.23 -1.63 7.49
CA GLY A 54 13.30 -1.13 6.10
C GLY A 54 12.11 -0.27 5.68
N ASP A 55 11.16 -0.01 6.60
CA ASP A 55 10.05 0.95 6.46
C ASP A 55 9.08 0.69 5.30
N SER A 56 9.20 -0.49 4.65
CA SER A 56 8.35 -0.88 3.54
C SER A 56 6.91 -1.14 3.99
N PRO A 57 5.90 -0.50 3.38
CA PRO A 57 4.51 -0.80 3.64
C PRO A 57 4.08 -2.21 3.17
N TYR A 58 4.93 -2.88 2.36
CA TYR A 58 4.69 -4.25 1.89
C TYR A 58 5.25 -5.33 2.84
N GLN A 59 5.96 -4.93 3.91
CA GLN A 59 6.48 -5.80 4.95
C GLN A 59 5.85 -5.41 6.28
N SER A 60 4.62 -5.89 6.53
CA SER A 60 3.85 -5.51 7.71
C SER A 60 3.83 -6.62 8.77
N PHE A 61 3.78 -6.23 10.04
CA PHE A 61 3.58 -7.15 11.17
C PHE A 61 2.16 -7.75 11.22
N SER A 62 1.24 -7.24 10.41
CA SER A 62 -0.13 -7.76 10.29
C SER A 62 -0.74 -7.40 8.95
N ALA A 63 -1.53 -8.31 8.37
CA ALA A 63 -2.34 -8.05 7.20
C ALA A 63 -3.57 -7.16 7.48
N PHE A 64 -3.84 -6.83 8.75
CA PHE A 64 -5.07 -6.16 9.20
C PHE A 64 -4.80 -4.85 9.95
N ALA A 65 -3.73 -4.80 10.75
CA ALA A 65 -3.43 -3.67 11.61
C ALA A 65 -2.89 -2.47 10.84
N GLY A 66 -3.31 -1.27 11.26
CA GLY A 66 -2.86 -0.01 10.66
C GLY A 66 -1.58 0.54 11.25
N ASN A 67 -0.86 1.33 10.45
CA ASN A 67 0.37 2.00 10.85
C ASN A 67 0.07 3.19 11.77
N THR A 68 0.46 3.08 13.02
CA THR A 68 0.22 4.10 14.05
C THR A 68 0.95 5.42 13.80
N HIS A 69 1.92 5.43 12.88
CA HIS A 69 2.57 6.68 12.45
C HIS A 69 1.64 7.60 11.66
N PHE A 70 0.54 7.10 11.11
CA PHE A 70 -0.46 7.91 10.40
C PHE A 70 -1.50 8.56 11.33
N ILE A 71 -1.51 8.21 12.63
CA ILE A 71 -2.35 8.87 13.62
C ILE A 71 -1.93 10.34 13.71
N ASP A 72 -2.86 11.24 13.46
CA ASP A 72 -2.60 12.67 13.55
C ASP A 72 -2.56 13.14 15.03
N LEU A 73 -1.52 13.88 15.38
CA LEU A 73 -1.30 14.32 16.77
C LEU A 73 -2.15 15.54 17.12
N ASP A 74 -2.47 16.42 16.16
CA ASP A 74 -3.35 17.56 16.41
C ASP A 74 -4.78 17.11 16.72
N ILE A 75 -5.26 16.06 16.03
CA ILE A 75 -6.56 15.45 16.37
C ILE A 75 -6.55 14.92 17.82
N LEU A 76 -5.44 14.32 18.28
CA LEU A 76 -5.34 13.89 19.67
C LEU A 76 -5.30 15.07 20.66
N VAL A 77 -4.73 16.21 20.25
CA VAL A 77 -4.79 17.46 21.04
C VAL A 77 -6.21 18.00 21.08
N GLU A 78 -6.91 18.06 19.96
CA GLU A 78 -8.31 18.50 19.89
C GLU A 78 -9.25 17.64 20.75
N GLN A 79 -8.98 16.33 20.82
CA GLN A 79 -9.71 15.38 21.66
C GLN A 79 -9.33 15.49 23.16
N GLY A 80 -8.35 16.33 23.51
CA GLY A 80 -7.86 16.48 24.89
C GLY A 80 -7.03 15.30 25.40
N LEU A 81 -6.57 14.41 24.49
CA LEU A 81 -5.73 13.26 24.80
C LEU A 81 -4.24 13.63 24.88
N LEU A 82 -3.86 14.69 24.20
CA LEU A 82 -2.56 15.37 24.30
C LEU A 82 -2.78 16.86 24.61
N LYS A 83 -1.69 17.52 24.98
CA LYS A 83 -1.63 18.99 25.05
C LYS A 83 -0.68 19.49 23.97
N ALA A 84 -0.92 20.67 23.41
CA ALA A 84 0.00 21.29 22.46
C ALA A 84 1.45 21.37 23.02
N SER A 85 1.60 21.63 24.31
CA SER A 85 2.91 21.64 24.99
C SER A 85 3.61 20.28 25.03
N ASP A 86 2.92 19.18 24.78
CA ASP A 86 3.53 17.86 24.73
C ASP A 86 4.31 17.66 23.42
N LEU A 87 3.98 18.43 22.38
CA LEU A 87 4.59 18.40 21.07
C LEU A 87 5.76 19.38 20.94
N GLU A 88 5.88 20.33 21.86
CA GLU A 88 6.93 21.35 21.84
C GLU A 88 8.32 20.73 22.09
N GLY A 89 9.26 21.04 21.17
CA GLY A 89 10.65 20.58 21.29
C GLY A 89 10.89 19.11 20.97
N VAL A 90 9.87 18.39 20.49
CA VAL A 90 10.02 17.01 20.00
C VAL A 90 10.67 17.03 18.61
N ASP A 91 11.74 16.24 18.42
CA ASP A 91 12.46 16.14 17.15
C ASP A 91 11.82 15.06 16.26
N PHE A 92 11.04 15.47 15.27
CA PHE A 92 10.43 14.60 14.25
C PHE A 92 11.22 14.54 12.94
N GLY A 93 12.40 15.12 12.86
CA GLY A 93 13.16 15.37 11.64
C GLY A 93 13.16 16.84 11.25
N SER A 94 14.18 17.26 10.50
CA SER A 94 14.36 18.64 10.09
C SER A 94 14.06 18.91 8.62
N ASP A 95 13.97 17.85 7.80
CA ASP A 95 13.66 17.97 6.38
C ASP A 95 12.15 17.75 6.16
N ALA A 96 11.47 18.76 5.63
CA ALA A 96 10.05 18.69 5.34
C ALA A 96 9.73 17.80 4.11
N SER A 97 10.74 17.56 3.26
CA SER A 97 10.62 16.77 2.02
C SER A 97 10.89 15.28 2.21
N GLU A 98 11.30 14.86 3.41
CA GLU A 98 11.63 13.47 3.71
C GLU A 98 11.10 13.02 5.07
N VAL A 99 10.82 11.70 5.18
CA VAL A 99 10.51 11.05 6.45
C VAL A 99 11.82 10.53 7.06
N ASP A 100 12.17 11.03 8.26
CA ASP A 100 13.21 10.42 9.09
C ASP A 100 12.59 9.36 10.00
N TYR A 101 12.50 8.12 9.49
CA TYR A 101 11.86 7.01 10.21
C TYR A 101 12.50 6.73 11.57
N ALA A 102 13.82 6.88 11.70
CA ALA A 102 14.50 6.70 12.97
C ALA A 102 13.98 7.69 14.02
N LYS A 103 13.83 8.97 13.64
CA LYS A 103 13.33 10.00 14.55
C LYS A 103 11.86 9.82 14.88
N ILE A 104 11.00 9.61 13.89
CA ILE A 104 9.55 9.47 14.16
C ILE A 104 9.25 8.24 15.02
N TYR A 105 9.99 7.15 14.87
CA TYR A 105 9.82 5.96 15.69
C TYR A 105 10.00 6.27 17.19
N TYR A 106 11.08 6.97 17.53
CA TYR A 106 11.35 7.35 18.92
C TYR A 106 10.50 8.53 19.42
N ALA A 107 10.20 9.49 18.57
CA ALA A 107 9.42 10.68 18.94
C ALA A 107 7.95 10.37 19.18
N ARG A 108 7.32 9.53 18.35
CA ARG A 108 5.87 9.31 18.38
C ARG A 108 5.43 8.35 19.48
N ARG A 109 6.23 7.33 19.80
CA ARG A 109 5.88 6.32 20.79
C ARG A 109 5.52 6.91 22.17
N PRO A 110 6.33 7.77 22.81
CA PRO A 110 6.00 8.37 24.11
C PRO A 110 4.73 9.24 24.07
N LEU A 111 4.47 9.91 22.94
CA LEU A 111 3.26 10.73 22.78
C LEU A 111 2.01 9.85 22.70
N LEU A 112 2.06 8.76 21.93
CA LEU A 112 0.95 7.82 21.85
C LEU A 112 0.71 7.11 23.18
N GLU A 113 1.74 6.73 23.93
CA GLU A 113 1.60 6.17 25.28
C GLU A 113 0.90 7.15 26.23
N LYS A 114 1.24 8.44 26.16
CA LYS A 114 0.59 9.49 26.93
C LYS A 114 -0.88 9.65 26.52
N ALA A 115 -1.17 9.66 25.23
CA ALA A 115 -2.53 9.74 24.71
C ALA A 115 -3.38 8.53 25.14
N VAL A 116 -2.83 7.31 25.05
CA VAL A 116 -3.48 6.08 25.51
C VAL A 116 -3.82 6.16 27.01
N LYS A 117 -2.84 6.54 27.83
CA LYS A 117 -3.09 6.70 29.27
C LYS A 117 -4.23 7.68 29.54
N ARG A 118 -4.21 8.83 28.88
CA ARG A 118 -5.26 9.85 29.04
C ARG A 118 -6.62 9.36 28.54
N PHE A 119 -6.65 8.63 27.43
CA PHE A 119 -7.86 8.02 26.91
C PHE A 119 -8.52 7.07 27.92
N LEU A 120 -7.75 6.23 28.58
CA LEU A 120 -8.25 5.29 29.60
C LEU A 120 -8.78 6.00 30.86
N GLU A 121 -8.29 7.24 31.14
CA GLU A 121 -8.79 8.03 32.27
C GLU A 121 -10.10 8.76 31.95
N VAL A 122 -10.28 9.28 30.74
CA VAL A 122 -11.35 10.24 30.42
C VAL A 122 -12.10 9.95 29.11
N GLY A 123 -11.68 8.98 28.34
CA GLY A 123 -12.24 8.67 27.03
C GLY A 123 -13.59 7.98 27.08
N ASP A 124 -14.32 8.00 25.96
CA ASP A 124 -15.51 7.18 25.78
C ASP A 124 -15.12 5.74 25.47
N VAL A 125 -15.13 4.93 26.50
CA VAL A 125 -14.74 3.51 26.38
C VAL A 125 -15.76 2.65 25.64
N LYS A 126 -17.01 3.10 25.45
CA LYS A 126 -18.05 2.30 24.78
C LYS A 126 -17.76 2.08 23.31
N ASP A 127 -17.35 3.12 22.60
CA ASP A 127 -16.96 3.00 21.19
C ASP A 127 -15.68 2.17 21.03
N PHE A 128 -14.75 2.29 21.97
CA PHE A 128 -13.56 1.44 22.00
C PHE A 128 -13.90 -0.01 22.28
N GLU A 129 -14.75 -0.33 23.25
CA GLU A 129 -15.20 -1.70 23.54
C GLU A 129 -15.90 -2.31 22.32
N LYS A 130 -16.74 -1.52 21.63
CA LYS A 130 -17.36 -1.94 20.39
C LYS A 130 -16.32 -2.23 19.31
N PHE A 131 -15.33 -1.34 19.12
CA PHE A 131 -14.25 -1.54 18.15
C PHE A 131 -13.49 -2.85 18.44
N VAL A 132 -13.14 -3.11 19.71
CA VAL A 132 -12.47 -4.36 20.12
C VAL A 132 -13.34 -5.57 19.78
N GLN A 133 -14.63 -5.51 20.06
CA GLN A 133 -15.57 -6.60 19.75
C GLN A 133 -15.69 -6.84 18.24
N ASP A 134 -15.85 -5.77 17.45
CA ASP A 134 -16.05 -5.86 16.00
C ASP A 134 -14.78 -6.35 15.25
N ASN A 135 -13.59 -6.20 15.87
CA ASN A 135 -12.29 -6.56 15.29
C ASN A 135 -11.57 -7.68 16.05
N GLN A 136 -12.27 -8.42 16.93
CA GLN A 136 -11.66 -9.45 17.77
C GLN A 136 -10.95 -10.57 16.99
N SER A 137 -11.32 -10.79 15.72
CA SER A 137 -10.74 -11.83 14.86
C SER A 137 -9.24 -11.63 14.59
N TRP A 138 -8.79 -10.37 14.60
CA TRP A 138 -7.39 -10.04 14.32
C TRP A 138 -6.74 -9.14 15.40
N LEU A 139 -7.51 -8.25 16.06
CA LEU A 139 -6.98 -7.22 16.95
C LEU A 139 -6.29 -7.82 18.19
N GLU A 140 -6.94 -8.82 18.82
CA GLU A 140 -6.36 -9.48 19.99
C GLU A 140 -5.06 -10.19 19.65
N LEU A 141 -5.07 -10.87 18.51
CA LEU A 141 -3.91 -11.59 18.00
C LEU A 141 -2.74 -10.65 17.72
N PHE A 142 -3.01 -9.53 17.06
CA PHE A 142 -2.02 -8.50 16.78
C PHE A 142 -1.46 -7.88 18.07
N ALA A 143 -2.34 -7.55 19.03
CA ALA A 143 -1.90 -6.95 20.30
C ALA A 143 -1.02 -7.92 21.12
N GLU A 144 -1.38 -9.22 21.17
CA GLU A 144 -0.55 -10.25 21.80
C GLU A 144 0.81 -10.37 21.12
N TYR A 145 0.81 -10.49 19.78
CA TYR A 145 2.03 -10.61 19.01
C TYR A 145 2.98 -9.43 19.28
N MET A 146 2.49 -8.20 19.16
CA MET A 146 3.30 -7.01 19.36
C MET A 146 3.80 -6.86 20.80
N ALA A 147 2.95 -7.16 21.79
CA ALA A 147 3.35 -7.09 23.21
C ALA A 147 4.47 -8.09 23.54
N ILE A 148 4.36 -9.32 23.04
CA ILE A 148 5.38 -10.36 23.24
C ILE A 148 6.66 -10.04 22.46
N LYS A 149 6.52 -9.56 21.22
CA LYS A 149 7.65 -9.12 20.38
C LYS A 149 8.45 -8.01 21.07
N GLU A 150 7.78 -6.98 21.59
CA GLU A 150 8.43 -5.91 22.37
C GLU A 150 9.03 -6.40 23.68
N HIS A 151 8.48 -7.45 24.30
CA HIS A 151 9.05 -8.06 25.50
C HIS A 151 10.38 -8.77 25.19
N PHE A 152 10.54 -9.31 24.01
CA PHE A 152 11.76 -9.95 23.52
C PHE A 152 12.58 -9.00 22.61
N ASP A 153 12.67 -7.72 22.95
CA ASP A 153 13.53 -6.72 22.29
C ASP A 153 13.33 -6.64 20.77
N ASN A 154 12.09 -6.82 20.31
CA ASN A 154 11.69 -6.82 18.90
C ASN A 154 12.33 -7.92 18.03
N LEU A 155 12.82 -9.01 18.62
CA LEU A 155 13.24 -10.18 17.87
C LEU A 155 12.11 -10.73 16.99
N ALA A 156 12.47 -11.35 15.86
CA ALA A 156 11.51 -12.10 15.06
C ALA A 156 10.88 -13.22 15.91
N TRP A 157 9.58 -13.50 15.70
CA TRP A 157 8.88 -14.47 16.54
C TRP A 157 9.51 -15.88 16.50
N THR A 158 10.14 -16.24 15.39
CA THR A 158 10.88 -17.51 15.23
C THR A 158 12.13 -17.58 16.11
N GLU A 159 12.62 -16.44 16.59
CA GLU A 159 13.81 -16.30 17.43
C GLU A 159 13.50 -16.01 18.89
N TRP A 160 12.22 -15.88 19.28
CA TRP A 160 11.87 -15.66 20.69
C TRP A 160 12.46 -16.77 21.57
N PRO A 161 13.05 -16.45 22.73
CA PRO A 161 13.66 -17.44 23.61
C PRO A 161 12.65 -18.46 24.13
N ASP A 162 11.40 -18.07 24.34
CA ASP A 162 10.34 -18.93 24.86
C ASP A 162 9.69 -19.77 23.74
N ALA A 163 9.99 -21.08 23.73
CA ALA A 163 9.44 -22.03 22.77
C ALA A 163 7.90 -22.19 22.90
N ASP A 164 7.35 -22.01 24.11
CA ASP A 164 5.93 -22.15 24.36
C ASP A 164 5.18 -20.92 23.83
N ALA A 165 5.79 -19.73 23.89
CA ALA A 165 5.27 -18.52 23.24
C ALA A 165 5.31 -18.65 21.70
N ARG A 166 6.42 -19.15 21.13
CA ARG A 166 6.50 -19.43 19.68
C ARG A 166 5.40 -20.39 19.22
N ALA A 167 5.19 -21.47 20.00
CA ALA A 167 4.17 -22.50 19.72
C ALA A 167 2.74 -22.09 20.14
N ARG A 168 2.55 -20.87 20.64
CA ARG A 168 1.26 -20.34 21.10
C ARG A 168 0.54 -21.23 22.12
N LYS A 169 1.28 -21.85 23.04
CA LYS A 169 0.65 -22.64 24.09
C LYS A 169 -0.23 -21.76 24.99
N ALA A 170 -1.46 -22.21 25.25
CA ALA A 170 -2.45 -21.44 25.99
C ALA A 170 -1.94 -20.91 27.34
N SER A 171 -1.19 -21.75 28.10
CA SER A 171 -0.61 -21.33 29.40
C SER A 171 0.45 -20.24 29.27
N ALA A 172 1.27 -20.26 28.22
CA ALA A 172 2.27 -19.22 27.99
C ALA A 172 1.57 -17.90 27.60
N LEU A 173 0.60 -17.96 26.70
CA LEU A 173 -0.15 -16.77 26.28
C LEU A 173 -0.93 -16.16 27.45
N GLU A 174 -1.54 -16.95 28.32
CA GLU A 174 -2.24 -16.47 29.51
C GLU A 174 -1.25 -15.72 30.46
N SER A 175 -0.08 -16.30 30.70
CA SER A 175 0.97 -15.64 31.50
C SER A 175 1.42 -14.31 30.88
N TYR A 176 1.64 -14.25 29.55
CA TYR A 176 2.03 -13.01 28.88
C TYR A 176 0.90 -11.97 28.87
N ARG A 177 -0.37 -12.37 28.74
CA ARG A 177 -1.52 -11.45 28.84
C ARG A 177 -1.56 -10.76 30.20
N GLU A 178 -1.30 -11.49 31.29
CA GLU A 178 -1.22 -10.91 32.63
C GLU A 178 0.00 -10.00 32.78
N GLN A 179 1.18 -10.48 32.39
CA GLN A 179 2.44 -9.75 32.54
C GLN A 179 2.52 -8.49 31.68
N LEU A 180 1.93 -8.51 30.48
CA LEU A 180 2.06 -7.44 29.47
C LEU A 180 0.73 -6.68 29.23
N ALA A 181 -0.17 -6.71 30.20
CA ALA A 181 -1.51 -6.12 30.09
C ALA A 181 -1.48 -4.66 29.55
N ASP A 182 -0.56 -3.83 30.04
CA ASP A 182 -0.42 -2.43 29.62
C ASP A 182 -0.01 -2.32 28.14
N LYS A 183 0.87 -3.22 27.67
CA LYS A 183 1.30 -3.26 26.25
C LYS A 183 0.14 -3.70 25.34
N LEU A 184 -0.62 -4.71 25.74
CA LEU A 184 -1.78 -5.15 24.99
C LEU A 184 -2.80 -4.01 24.85
N VAL A 185 -3.09 -3.31 25.93
CA VAL A 185 -3.99 -2.17 25.94
C VAL A 185 -3.47 -1.04 25.02
N TYR A 186 -2.15 -0.76 25.06
CA TYR A 186 -1.53 0.21 24.16
C TYR A 186 -1.81 -0.12 22.69
N HIS A 187 -1.56 -1.36 22.28
CA HIS A 187 -1.77 -1.76 20.88
C HIS A 187 -3.24 -1.73 20.47
N ARG A 188 -4.17 -2.13 21.34
CA ARG A 188 -5.61 -2.05 21.05
C ARG A 188 -6.08 -0.60 20.90
N VAL A 189 -5.67 0.29 21.81
CA VAL A 189 -6.11 1.69 21.79
C VAL A 189 -5.48 2.46 20.62
N THR A 190 -4.23 2.20 20.29
CA THR A 190 -3.60 2.86 19.13
C THR A 190 -4.21 2.39 17.81
N GLN A 191 -4.62 1.12 17.69
CA GLN A 191 -5.40 0.68 16.54
C GLN A 191 -6.78 1.34 16.50
N TYR A 192 -7.44 1.51 17.64
CA TYR A 192 -8.69 2.27 17.71
C TYR A 192 -8.51 3.71 17.22
N PHE A 193 -7.47 4.42 17.64
CA PHE A 193 -7.18 5.79 17.17
C PHE A 193 -6.94 5.82 15.66
N PHE A 194 -6.16 4.87 15.13
CA PHE A 194 -5.91 4.75 13.70
C PHE A 194 -7.22 4.59 12.92
N PHE A 195 -8.04 3.60 13.27
CA PHE A 195 -9.28 3.33 12.55
C PHE A 195 -10.30 4.45 12.71
N GLN A 196 -10.40 5.09 13.88
CA GLN A 196 -11.27 6.23 14.10
C GLN A 196 -10.93 7.39 13.16
N GLN A 197 -9.65 7.75 13.05
CA GLN A 197 -9.20 8.84 12.18
C GLN A 197 -9.31 8.47 10.71
N TRP A 198 -8.85 7.27 10.34
CA TRP A 198 -8.88 6.81 8.95
C TRP A 198 -10.30 6.72 8.39
N LEU A 199 -11.21 6.07 9.12
CA LEU A 199 -12.58 5.90 8.64
C LEU A 199 -13.33 7.24 8.53
N LYS A 200 -13.00 8.21 9.39
CA LYS A 200 -13.52 9.58 9.28
C LYS A 200 -13.01 10.28 8.02
N LEU A 201 -11.72 10.16 7.72
CA LEU A 201 -11.13 10.70 6.49
C LEU A 201 -11.70 10.01 5.24
N LYS A 202 -11.81 8.67 5.26
CA LYS A 202 -12.43 7.91 4.16
C LYS A 202 -13.89 8.34 3.93
N ALA A 203 -14.66 8.49 4.99
CA ALA A 203 -16.04 8.98 4.88
C ALA A 203 -16.08 10.38 4.24
N TYR A 204 -15.20 11.29 4.68
CA TYR A 204 -15.08 12.62 4.05
C TYR A 204 -14.76 12.54 2.56
N ALA A 205 -13.81 11.69 2.16
CA ALA A 205 -13.49 11.47 0.75
C ALA A 205 -14.72 10.94 -0.02
N ASN A 206 -15.41 9.93 0.51
CA ASN A 206 -16.58 9.34 -0.12
C ASN A 206 -17.78 10.31 -0.21
N ASP A 207 -18.02 11.13 0.83
CA ASP A 207 -19.06 12.17 0.84
C ASP A 207 -18.78 13.23 -0.24
N ASN A 208 -17.51 13.45 -0.56
CA ASN A 208 -17.03 14.29 -1.66
C ASN A 208 -16.84 13.52 -2.97
N HIS A 209 -17.40 12.30 -3.08
CA HIS A 209 -17.35 11.46 -4.28
C HIS A 209 -15.94 11.04 -4.73
N ILE A 210 -14.98 11.02 -3.83
CA ILE A 210 -13.64 10.47 -4.04
C ILE A 210 -13.61 9.05 -3.51
N GLU A 211 -13.20 8.10 -4.33
CA GLU A 211 -13.01 6.69 -3.97
C GLU A 211 -11.54 6.42 -3.65
N ILE A 212 -11.30 5.71 -2.55
CA ILE A 212 -9.95 5.31 -2.13
C ILE A 212 -9.57 4.01 -2.82
N VAL A 213 -8.49 4.04 -3.58
CA VAL A 213 -7.85 2.85 -4.14
C VAL A 213 -6.71 2.47 -3.18
N GLY A 214 -6.93 1.39 -2.42
CA GLY A 214 -5.92 0.84 -1.55
C GLY A 214 -5.04 -0.18 -2.26
N ASP A 215 -4.01 -0.63 -1.56
CA ASP A 215 -3.05 -1.61 -2.06
C ASP A 215 -2.90 -2.76 -1.06
N MET A 216 -2.81 -3.97 -1.56
CA MET A 216 -2.72 -5.18 -0.75
C MET A 216 -1.64 -6.11 -1.30
N PRO A 217 -0.51 -6.28 -0.59
CA PRO A 217 0.51 -7.26 -0.97
C PRO A 217 -0.09 -8.67 -1.00
N ILE A 218 0.27 -9.48 -1.99
CA ILE A 218 -0.18 -10.88 -2.02
C ILE A 218 0.32 -11.62 -0.77
N TYR A 219 1.58 -11.45 -0.41
CA TYR A 219 2.19 -12.15 0.73
C TYR A 219 2.12 -11.34 2.02
N VAL A 220 2.33 -12.04 3.15
CA VAL A 220 2.58 -11.44 4.47
C VAL A 220 4.06 -11.53 4.79
N ALA A 221 4.54 -10.77 5.78
CA ALA A 221 5.90 -10.93 6.27
C ALA A 221 6.04 -12.23 7.10
N GLU A 222 7.22 -12.85 7.08
CA GLU A 222 7.51 -14.00 7.96
C GLU A 222 7.38 -13.59 9.43
N ASP A 223 7.91 -12.43 9.77
CA ASP A 223 7.79 -11.85 11.11
C ASP A 223 6.47 -11.05 11.23
N SER A 224 5.37 -11.78 11.29
CA SER A 224 4.01 -11.21 11.40
C SER A 224 3.13 -12.00 12.35
N SER A 225 2.13 -11.33 12.89
CA SER A 225 1.06 -11.95 13.68
C SER A 225 0.29 -13.01 12.88
N ASP A 226 0.16 -12.80 11.58
CA ASP A 226 -0.55 -13.70 10.68
C ASP A 226 0.14 -15.06 10.57
N MET A 227 1.46 -15.05 10.33
CA MET A 227 2.23 -16.29 10.24
C MET A 227 2.40 -16.95 11.61
N TRP A 228 2.67 -16.18 12.66
CA TRP A 228 2.75 -16.69 14.03
C TRP A 228 1.47 -17.39 14.48
N ALA A 229 0.32 -16.84 14.10
CA ALA A 229 -0.99 -17.39 14.48
C ALA A 229 -1.41 -18.58 13.63
N ASN A 230 -1.04 -18.60 12.37
CA ASN A 230 -1.55 -19.55 11.38
C ASN A 230 -0.43 -20.24 10.60
N PRO A 231 0.61 -20.79 11.27
CA PRO A 231 1.74 -21.41 10.57
C PRO A 231 1.33 -22.55 9.64
N HIS A 232 0.18 -23.19 9.89
CA HIS A 232 -0.39 -24.27 9.08
C HIS A 232 -0.94 -23.79 7.71
N LEU A 233 -1.07 -22.48 7.50
CA LEU A 233 -1.47 -21.88 6.22
C LEU A 233 -0.26 -21.54 5.33
N PHE A 234 0.94 -21.83 5.78
CA PHE A 234 2.20 -21.55 5.08
C PHE A 234 3.05 -22.81 4.96
N LYS A 235 3.94 -22.84 3.99
CA LYS A 235 4.93 -23.90 3.84
C LYS A 235 6.02 -23.75 4.91
N THR A 236 5.83 -24.41 6.03
CA THR A 236 6.71 -24.29 7.22
C THR A 236 7.29 -25.63 7.66
N ASP A 237 8.39 -25.57 8.41
CA ASP A 237 8.93 -26.70 9.17
C ASP A 237 8.15 -26.92 10.48
N VAL A 238 8.57 -27.91 11.25
CA VAL A 238 7.94 -28.28 12.54
C VAL A 238 8.06 -27.18 13.61
N ASN A 239 8.92 -26.19 13.42
CA ASN A 239 9.10 -25.04 14.30
C ASN A 239 8.33 -23.81 13.82
N GLY A 240 7.59 -23.92 12.72
CA GLY A 240 6.86 -22.82 12.10
C GLY A 240 7.71 -21.88 11.23
N LYS A 241 8.98 -22.24 10.97
CA LYS A 241 9.85 -21.43 10.10
C LYS A 241 9.58 -21.75 8.62
N ALA A 242 9.59 -20.73 7.77
CA ALA A 242 9.37 -20.91 6.34
C ALA A 242 10.42 -21.87 5.73
N THR A 243 9.95 -22.83 4.91
CA THR A 243 10.81 -23.75 4.16
C THR A 243 11.12 -23.23 2.76
N CYS A 244 10.31 -22.31 2.27
CA CYS A 244 10.48 -21.61 1.00
C CYS A 244 9.94 -20.18 1.11
N ILE A 245 10.47 -19.31 0.26
CA ILE A 245 10.15 -17.88 0.22
C ILE A 245 9.78 -17.44 -1.18
N ALA A 246 9.05 -16.33 -1.25
CA ALA A 246 8.64 -15.71 -2.50
C ALA A 246 9.74 -14.82 -3.08
N GLY A 247 9.65 -14.64 -4.41
CA GLY A 247 10.51 -13.74 -5.16
C GLY A 247 10.15 -13.73 -6.64
N CYS A 248 11.07 -13.22 -7.45
CA CYS A 248 11.00 -13.26 -8.90
C CYS A 248 12.23 -13.96 -9.49
N PRO A 249 12.08 -14.67 -10.62
CA PRO A 249 13.21 -15.29 -11.31
C PRO A 249 14.21 -14.24 -11.81
N PRO A 250 15.44 -14.65 -12.13
CA PRO A 250 16.36 -13.83 -12.91
C PRO A 250 15.74 -13.36 -14.23
N ASP A 251 15.94 -12.09 -14.56
CA ASP A 251 15.48 -11.47 -15.79
C ASP A 251 16.55 -10.50 -16.36
N GLU A 252 16.18 -9.70 -17.37
CA GLU A 252 17.06 -8.71 -17.98
C GLU A 252 17.44 -7.57 -17.02
N PHE A 253 16.62 -7.32 -15.99
CA PHE A 253 16.83 -6.26 -15.00
C PHE A 253 17.60 -6.75 -13.77
N SER A 254 17.51 -8.04 -13.45
CA SER A 254 18.17 -8.65 -12.29
C SER A 254 18.72 -10.04 -12.63
N ALA A 255 20.04 -10.13 -12.84
CA ALA A 255 20.71 -11.38 -13.15
C ALA A 255 20.58 -12.47 -12.04
N THR A 256 20.27 -12.07 -10.82
CA THR A 256 20.07 -12.96 -9.64
C THR A 256 18.60 -13.13 -9.25
N GLY A 257 17.70 -12.42 -9.93
CA GLY A 257 16.29 -12.31 -9.55
C GLY A 257 16.08 -11.48 -8.30
N GLN A 258 14.88 -11.54 -7.73
CA GLN A 258 14.52 -10.78 -6.53
C GLN A 258 14.14 -11.75 -5.40
N LEU A 259 14.78 -11.59 -4.25
CA LEU A 259 14.42 -12.25 -2.99
C LEU A 259 13.51 -11.32 -2.17
N TRP A 260 12.23 -11.67 -2.03
CA TRP A 260 11.31 -10.86 -1.21
C TRP A 260 11.27 -11.31 0.25
N GLY A 261 11.62 -12.57 0.52
CA GLY A 261 11.68 -13.11 1.88
C GLY A 261 10.33 -13.45 2.50
N ASN A 262 9.22 -13.22 1.81
CA ASN A 262 7.90 -13.54 2.29
C ASN A 262 7.66 -15.06 2.26
N PRO A 263 7.00 -15.65 3.27
CA PRO A 263 6.65 -17.07 3.27
C PRO A 263 5.62 -17.40 2.19
N ILE A 264 5.72 -18.59 1.64
CA ILE A 264 4.75 -19.10 0.66
C ILE A 264 3.56 -19.73 1.37
N TYR A 265 2.35 -19.45 0.87
CA TYR A 265 1.12 -20.07 1.35
C TYR A 265 1.07 -21.57 1.04
N ASP A 266 0.53 -22.37 1.95
CA ASP A 266 0.05 -23.73 1.67
C ASP A 266 -1.36 -23.64 1.07
N TRP A 267 -1.42 -23.51 -0.25
CA TRP A 267 -2.69 -23.37 -0.97
C TRP A 267 -3.59 -24.60 -0.86
N GLU A 268 -3.03 -25.80 -0.60
CA GLU A 268 -3.82 -27.00 -0.37
C GLU A 268 -4.50 -26.96 1.02
N ALA A 269 -3.79 -26.47 2.02
CA ALA A 269 -4.38 -26.26 3.35
C ALA A 269 -5.50 -25.20 3.30
N MET A 270 -5.28 -24.11 2.58
CA MET A 270 -6.28 -23.06 2.39
C MET A 270 -7.51 -23.53 1.58
N ASP A 271 -7.32 -24.35 0.54
CA ASP A 271 -8.44 -24.93 -0.24
C ASP A 271 -9.33 -25.82 0.63
N LYS A 272 -8.72 -26.60 1.53
CA LYS A 272 -9.45 -27.49 2.45
C LYS A 272 -10.35 -26.75 3.44
N ASP A 273 -9.99 -25.55 3.84
CA ASP A 273 -10.80 -24.73 4.74
C ASP A 273 -11.69 -23.70 4.01
N GLY A 274 -11.67 -23.70 2.67
CA GLY A 274 -12.45 -22.80 1.83
C GLY A 274 -11.88 -21.38 1.78
N TYR A 275 -10.58 -21.21 1.89
CA TYR A 275 -9.86 -19.93 1.82
C TYR A 275 -10.31 -18.89 2.85
N LYS A 276 -10.71 -19.32 4.03
CA LYS A 276 -11.29 -18.43 5.08
C LYS A 276 -10.41 -17.23 5.40
N TRP A 277 -9.10 -17.44 5.55
CA TRP A 277 -8.18 -16.35 5.86
C TRP A 277 -8.14 -15.30 4.76
N TRP A 278 -8.12 -15.71 3.46
CA TRP A 278 -8.14 -14.79 2.33
C TRP A 278 -9.46 -14.05 2.20
N ILE A 279 -10.59 -14.72 2.45
CA ILE A 279 -11.91 -14.10 2.46
C ILE A 279 -11.99 -13.05 3.57
N GLU A 280 -11.47 -13.35 4.76
CA GLU A 280 -11.43 -12.39 5.86
C GLU A 280 -10.52 -11.21 5.55
N ARG A 281 -9.33 -11.46 4.98
CA ARG A 281 -8.41 -10.39 4.56
C ARG A 281 -9.06 -9.43 3.58
N LEU A 282 -9.75 -9.94 2.57
CA LEU A 282 -10.46 -9.09 1.60
C LEU A 282 -11.64 -8.37 2.25
N ARG A 283 -12.42 -9.05 3.11
CA ARG A 283 -13.53 -8.42 3.85
C ARG A 283 -13.05 -7.21 4.66
N GLU A 284 -11.97 -7.36 5.41
CA GLU A 284 -11.39 -6.28 6.20
C GLU A 284 -10.80 -5.17 5.32
N SER A 285 -10.12 -5.52 4.22
CA SER A 285 -9.59 -4.53 3.28
C SER A 285 -10.69 -3.65 2.67
N PHE A 286 -11.86 -4.21 2.34
CA PHE A 286 -12.98 -3.44 1.79
C PHE A 286 -13.74 -2.59 2.83
N LYS A 287 -13.46 -2.74 4.13
CA LYS A 287 -13.89 -1.77 5.14
C LYS A 287 -13.10 -0.47 5.04
N ILE A 288 -11.81 -0.56 4.72
CA ILE A 288 -10.88 0.57 4.70
C ILE A 288 -10.61 1.14 3.31
N TYR A 289 -10.93 0.44 2.24
CA TYR A 289 -10.78 0.87 0.85
C TYR A 289 -12.09 0.71 0.07
N ASP A 290 -12.23 1.43 -1.04
CA ASP A 290 -13.36 1.30 -1.97
C ASP A 290 -13.01 0.40 -3.17
N ILE A 291 -11.73 0.41 -3.53
CA ILE A 291 -11.11 -0.43 -4.56
C ILE A 291 -9.81 -0.97 -3.98
N VAL A 292 -9.47 -2.22 -4.26
CA VAL A 292 -8.22 -2.85 -3.80
C VAL A 292 -7.36 -3.23 -5.01
N ARG A 293 -6.16 -2.67 -5.10
CA ARG A 293 -5.12 -3.19 -5.99
C ARG A 293 -4.49 -4.39 -5.28
N ILE A 294 -4.53 -5.55 -5.91
CA ILE A 294 -3.78 -6.72 -5.41
C ILE A 294 -2.43 -6.74 -6.11
N ASP A 295 -1.40 -6.54 -5.31
CA ASP A 295 -0.01 -6.60 -5.73
C ASP A 295 0.39 -8.03 -6.11
N HIS A 296 1.20 -8.18 -7.16
CA HIS A 296 1.68 -9.45 -7.70
C HIS A 296 0.56 -10.47 -8.00
N PHE A 297 -0.51 -10.05 -8.67
CA PHE A 297 -1.67 -10.89 -8.99
C PHE A 297 -1.32 -12.20 -9.71
N ARG A 298 -0.25 -12.20 -10.52
CA ARG A 298 0.20 -13.42 -11.20
C ARG A 298 0.49 -14.57 -10.24
N GLY A 299 0.88 -14.28 -8.99
CA GLY A 299 1.17 -15.29 -7.96
C GLY A 299 -0.02 -16.21 -7.63
N PHE A 300 -1.25 -15.82 -7.98
CA PHE A 300 -2.43 -16.69 -7.84
C PHE A 300 -2.52 -17.74 -8.97
N GLU A 301 -1.90 -17.50 -10.11
CA GLU A 301 -1.79 -18.49 -11.20
C GLU A 301 -0.55 -19.35 -10.98
N SER A 302 0.62 -18.73 -10.88
CA SER A 302 1.89 -19.36 -10.56
C SER A 302 2.83 -18.34 -9.92
N TYR A 303 3.56 -18.80 -8.93
CA TYR A 303 4.51 -18.01 -8.15
C TYR A 303 5.90 -18.63 -8.21
N TRP A 304 6.92 -17.78 -8.06
CA TRP A 304 8.31 -18.20 -8.00
C TRP A 304 8.64 -18.60 -6.57
N GLU A 305 8.86 -19.90 -6.35
CA GLU A 305 9.17 -20.48 -5.05
C GLU A 305 10.67 -20.71 -4.94
N ILE A 306 11.29 -20.13 -3.92
CA ILE A 306 12.72 -20.18 -3.67
C ILE A 306 12.97 -20.94 -2.36
N PRO A 307 13.90 -21.92 -2.31
CA PRO A 307 14.24 -22.57 -1.04
C PRO A 307 14.72 -21.55 0.01
N ALA A 308 14.19 -21.62 1.22
CA ALA A 308 14.59 -20.70 2.30
C ALA A 308 16.10 -20.81 2.58
N GLY A 309 16.75 -19.66 2.84
CA GLY A 309 18.21 -19.61 3.04
C GLY A 309 19.02 -19.51 1.75
N SER A 310 18.38 -19.40 0.57
CA SER A 310 19.09 -19.10 -0.68
C SER A 310 19.63 -17.67 -0.70
N ASP A 311 20.83 -17.49 -1.24
CA ASP A 311 21.47 -16.18 -1.39
C ASP A 311 20.93 -15.38 -2.59
N THR A 312 20.29 -16.05 -3.54
CA THR A 312 19.71 -15.47 -4.77
C THR A 312 18.38 -16.14 -5.09
N ALA A 313 17.61 -15.57 -6.00
CA ALA A 313 16.36 -16.16 -6.48
C ALA A 313 16.57 -17.21 -7.60
N ALA A 314 17.78 -17.37 -8.11
CA ALA A 314 18.08 -18.29 -9.23
C ALA A 314 17.70 -19.78 -9.00
N PRO A 315 17.83 -20.35 -7.77
CA PRO A 315 17.47 -21.75 -7.54
C PRO A 315 15.96 -22.00 -7.38
N GLY A 316 15.11 -20.99 -7.61
CA GLY A 316 13.66 -21.13 -7.52
C GLY A 316 13.04 -21.91 -8.67
N GLU A 317 11.75 -22.16 -8.55
CA GLU A 317 10.92 -22.80 -9.58
C GLU A 317 9.50 -22.20 -9.62
N TRP A 318 8.85 -22.32 -10.80
CA TRP A 318 7.44 -21.92 -10.92
C TRP A 318 6.52 -22.99 -10.34
N VAL A 319 5.69 -22.58 -9.39
CA VAL A 319 4.69 -23.44 -8.73
C VAL A 319 3.30 -22.87 -8.96
N LYS A 320 2.32 -23.74 -9.27
CA LYS A 320 0.93 -23.33 -9.51
C LYS A 320 0.28 -22.81 -8.22
N GLY A 321 -0.39 -21.67 -8.33
CA GLY A 321 -1.21 -21.09 -7.30
C GLY A 321 -2.64 -21.66 -7.24
N PRO A 322 -3.55 -21.05 -6.44
CA PRO A 322 -4.92 -21.52 -6.28
C PRO A 322 -5.79 -21.27 -7.51
N GLY A 323 -5.34 -20.40 -8.41
CA GLY A 323 -6.07 -20.04 -9.62
C GLY A 323 -7.44 -19.42 -9.32
N TYR A 324 -8.39 -19.70 -10.20
CA TYR A 324 -9.75 -19.14 -10.07
C TYR A 324 -10.54 -19.68 -8.88
N LYS A 325 -10.14 -20.80 -8.27
CA LYS A 325 -10.86 -21.38 -7.12
C LYS A 325 -10.98 -20.39 -5.96
N LEU A 326 -9.88 -19.70 -5.64
CA LEU A 326 -9.88 -18.67 -4.60
C LEU A 326 -10.90 -17.56 -4.91
N PHE A 327 -10.87 -17.02 -6.12
CA PHE A 327 -11.77 -15.92 -6.51
C PHE A 327 -13.22 -16.35 -6.61
N ALA A 328 -13.48 -17.63 -6.94
CA ALA A 328 -14.83 -18.19 -6.90
C ALA A 328 -15.37 -18.24 -5.45
N ALA A 329 -14.56 -18.70 -4.49
CA ALA A 329 -14.93 -18.74 -3.08
C ALA A 329 -15.12 -17.32 -2.51
N VAL A 330 -14.25 -16.37 -2.85
CA VAL A 330 -14.37 -14.94 -2.49
C VAL A 330 -15.69 -14.37 -3.03
N LYS A 331 -16.01 -14.62 -4.30
CA LYS A 331 -17.25 -14.13 -4.92
C LYS A 331 -18.50 -14.72 -4.31
N GLU A 332 -18.46 -15.99 -3.93
CA GLU A 332 -19.57 -16.66 -3.25
C GLU A 332 -19.88 -16.03 -1.88
N GLU A 333 -18.83 -15.68 -1.11
CA GLU A 333 -18.99 -15.16 0.25
C GLU A 333 -19.16 -13.62 0.31
N LEU A 334 -18.49 -12.88 -0.55
CA LEU A 334 -18.41 -11.41 -0.49
C LEU A 334 -19.14 -10.72 -1.65
N GLY A 335 -19.58 -11.47 -2.66
CA GLY A 335 -20.12 -10.90 -3.89
C GLY A 335 -19.06 -10.33 -4.82
N GLU A 336 -19.49 -9.42 -5.71
CA GLU A 336 -18.58 -8.75 -6.64
C GLU A 336 -17.76 -7.68 -5.90
N LEU A 337 -16.44 -7.73 -6.04
CA LEU A 337 -15.50 -6.79 -5.44
C LEU A 337 -14.80 -5.93 -6.50
N ASN A 338 -14.51 -4.69 -6.17
CA ASN A 338 -13.75 -3.78 -7.01
C ASN A 338 -12.24 -4.02 -6.82
N ILE A 339 -11.68 -4.94 -7.58
CA ILE A 339 -10.27 -5.31 -7.52
C ILE A 339 -9.56 -4.85 -8.80
N ILE A 340 -8.34 -4.34 -8.66
CA ILE A 340 -7.36 -4.11 -9.73
C ILE A 340 -6.30 -5.19 -9.58
N ALA A 341 -6.01 -5.92 -10.66
CA ALA A 341 -4.95 -6.91 -10.69
C ALA A 341 -3.63 -6.23 -11.12
N GLU A 342 -2.61 -6.28 -10.26
CA GLU A 342 -1.26 -5.93 -10.71
C GLU A 342 -0.72 -7.11 -11.53
N ASP A 343 -0.70 -6.94 -12.83
CA ASP A 343 -0.33 -7.92 -13.84
C ASP A 343 0.90 -7.44 -14.64
N LEU A 344 1.88 -6.91 -13.94
CA LEU A 344 3.14 -6.45 -14.51
C LEU A 344 4.20 -7.58 -14.53
N GLY A 345 5.26 -7.38 -15.32
CA GLY A 345 6.38 -8.32 -15.43
C GLY A 345 6.07 -9.52 -16.33
N PHE A 346 6.45 -10.72 -15.90
CA PHE A 346 6.43 -11.93 -16.73
C PHE A 346 5.01 -12.46 -16.93
N MET A 347 4.37 -12.08 -18.02
CA MET A 347 2.98 -12.49 -18.35
C MET A 347 2.95 -13.72 -19.22
N THR A 348 2.12 -14.71 -18.86
CA THR A 348 1.80 -15.89 -19.66
C THR A 348 0.32 -15.89 -20.04
N ASP A 349 -0.05 -16.66 -21.05
CA ASP A 349 -1.46 -16.78 -21.48
C ASP A 349 -2.37 -17.21 -20.33
N GLU A 350 -1.89 -18.09 -19.43
CA GLU A 350 -2.66 -18.59 -18.29
C GLU A 350 -2.92 -17.49 -17.24
N VAL A 351 -1.96 -16.57 -17.02
CA VAL A 351 -2.14 -15.41 -16.13
C VAL A 351 -3.16 -14.45 -16.74
N ILE A 352 -3.09 -14.21 -18.05
CA ILE A 352 -4.06 -13.38 -18.77
C ILE A 352 -5.46 -14.00 -18.68
N GLU A 353 -5.58 -15.31 -18.93
CA GLU A 353 -6.85 -16.04 -18.82
C GLU A 353 -7.44 -15.96 -17.40
N LEU A 354 -6.62 -16.13 -16.36
CA LEU A 354 -7.06 -15.98 -14.98
C LEU A 354 -7.63 -14.57 -14.73
N ARG A 355 -6.90 -13.52 -15.11
CA ARG A 355 -7.36 -12.13 -14.95
C ARG A 355 -8.66 -11.88 -15.73
N GLU A 356 -8.76 -12.33 -16.98
CA GLU A 356 -9.96 -12.15 -17.79
C GLU A 356 -11.16 -12.86 -17.19
N ARG A 357 -10.95 -14.07 -16.66
CA ARG A 357 -11.99 -14.85 -15.99
C ARG A 357 -12.50 -14.21 -14.71
N THR A 358 -11.66 -13.50 -13.97
CA THR A 358 -12.10 -12.71 -12.81
C THR A 358 -12.81 -11.42 -13.21
N GLY A 359 -12.57 -10.91 -14.42
CA GLY A 359 -13.07 -9.63 -14.90
C GLY A 359 -12.32 -8.42 -14.32
N PHE A 360 -11.22 -8.64 -13.57
CA PHE A 360 -10.44 -7.56 -12.97
C PHE A 360 -9.68 -6.79 -14.05
N PRO A 361 -9.64 -5.44 -13.99
CA PRO A 361 -8.74 -4.66 -14.81
C PRO A 361 -7.29 -4.93 -14.45
N GLY A 362 -6.44 -5.05 -15.47
CA GLY A 362 -5.00 -5.05 -15.31
C GLY A 362 -4.41 -3.66 -15.35
N MET A 363 -3.12 -3.57 -15.12
CA MET A 363 -2.35 -2.32 -15.11
C MET A 363 -1.57 -2.14 -16.41
N LYS A 364 -1.33 -0.89 -16.80
CA LYS A 364 -0.48 -0.48 -17.93
C LYS A 364 0.40 0.67 -17.47
N ILE A 365 1.70 0.53 -17.66
CA ILE A 365 2.70 1.51 -17.24
C ILE A 365 3.30 2.19 -18.45
N LEU A 366 3.05 3.48 -18.62
CA LEU A 366 3.47 4.19 -19.82
C LEU A 366 4.99 4.23 -19.99
N GLN A 367 5.78 4.24 -18.91
CA GLN A 367 7.25 4.15 -19.00
C GLN A 367 7.72 2.87 -19.73
N PHE A 368 6.96 1.78 -19.66
CA PHE A 368 7.28 0.52 -20.34
C PHE A 368 6.85 0.47 -21.81
N ALA A 369 6.12 1.50 -22.27
CA ALA A 369 5.59 1.54 -23.64
C ALA A 369 6.63 1.90 -24.71
N PHE A 370 7.81 2.39 -24.31
CA PHE A 370 8.76 3.01 -25.23
C PHE A 370 9.99 2.13 -25.49
N ASN A 371 9.79 1.08 -26.25
CA ASN A 371 10.88 0.31 -26.84
C ASN A 371 10.90 0.57 -28.37
N PRO A 372 11.97 1.18 -28.93
CA PRO A 372 12.02 1.43 -30.38
C PRO A 372 12.18 0.18 -31.24
N GLU A 373 12.58 -0.95 -30.64
CA GLU A 373 12.86 -2.20 -31.36
C GLU A 373 11.72 -3.21 -31.30
N ASP A 374 10.80 -3.07 -30.32
CA ASP A 374 9.73 -4.04 -30.10
C ASP A 374 8.42 -3.38 -29.66
N GLU A 375 7.30 -4.05 -29.91
CA GLU A 375 5.98 -3.59 -29.53
C GLU A 375 5.67 -3.92 -28.07
N SER A 376 5.44 -2.90 -27.25
CA SER A 376 5.08 -3.10 -25.86
C SER A 376 3.56 -3.19 -25.66
N ILE A 377 3.12 -4.18 -24.88
CA ILE A 377 1.72 -4.35 -24.44
C ILE A 377 1.23 -3.20 -23.55
N ASP A 378 2.14 -2.36 -23.04
CA ASP A 378 1.82 -1.18 -22.25
C ASP A 378 1.53 0.05 -23.11
N SER A 379 1.68 -0.07 -24.43
CA SER A 379 1.38 0.99 -25.36
C SER A 379 -0.09 1.41 -25.29
N PRO A 380 -0.42 2.70 -25.15
CA PRO A 380 -1.79 3.18 -25.01
C PRO A 380 -2.74 2.77 -26.13
N HIS A 381 -2.24 2.55 -27.35
CA HIS A 381 -3.04 2.11 -28.49
C HIS A 381 -3.38 0.62 -28.46
N LEU A 382 -2.65 -0.20 -27.65
CA LEU A 382 -2.93 -1.62 -27.43
C LEU A 382 -3.69 -1.87 -26.12
N ALA A 383 -3.78 -0.88 -25.24
CA ALA A 383 -4.42 -1.04 -23.94
C ALA A 383 -5.91 -1.42 -24.09
N PRO A 384 -6.41 -2.43 -23.37
CA PRO A 384 -7.83 -2.72 -23.31
C PRO A 384 -8.58 -1.64 -22.53
N ALA A 385 -9.85 -1.41 -22.85
CA ALA A 385 -10.66 -0.45 -22.11
C ALA A 385 -10.81 -0.82 -20.61
N ASN A 386 -10.82 -2.11 -20.28
CA ASN A 386 -10.84 -2.60 -18.89
C ASN A 386 -9.40 -2.67 -18.33
N SER A 387 -8.73 -1.55 -18.21
CA SER A 387 -7.39 -1.41 -17.63
C SER A 387 -7.23 -0.10 -16.88
N VAL A 388 -6.19 -0.02 -16.08
CA VAL A 388 -5.72 1.19 -15.41
C VAL A 388 -4.40 1.61 -16.05
N MET A 389 -4.32 2.84 -16.54
CA MET A 389 -3.10 3.39 -17.16
C MET A 389 -2.40 4.34 -16.18
N TYR A 390 -1.10 4.14 -16.00
CA TYR A 390 -0.24 4.94 -15.15
C TYR A 390 0.88 5.60 -15.95
N THR A 391 1.41 6.72 -15.47
CA THR A 391 2.73 7.22 -15.93
C THR A 391 3.85 6.30 -15.46
N GLY A 392 3.85 5.95 -14.22
CA GLY A 392 4.65 5.02 -13.45
C GLY A 392 3.94 4.73 -12.14
N THR A 393 4.44 3.79 -11.34
CA THR A 393 3.97 3.48 -9.98
C THR A 393 4.99 3.96 -8.94
N HIS A 394 4.79 3.60 -7.68
CA HIS A 394 5.76 3.82 -6.60
C HIS A 394 7.08 3.05 -6.78
N ASP A 395 7.10 1.99 -7.59
CA ASP A 395 8.29 1.18 -7.88
C ASP A 395 9.11 1.71 -9.06
N ASN A 396 8.48 2.51 -9.91
CA ASN A 396 9.15 3.16 -11.03
C ASN A 396 9.87 4.44 -10.56
N ASN A 397 10.81 4.89 -11.36
CA ASN A 397 11.32 6.24 -11.20
C ASN A 397 10.23 7.26 -11.54
N THR A 398 10.38 8.51 -11.08
CA THR A 398 9.59 9.62 -11.62
C THR A 398 9.81 9.70 -13.13
N VAL A 399 8.82 10.21 -13.87
CA VAL A 399 8.95 10.37 -15.33
C VAL A 399 10.19 11.18 -15.71
N LEU A 400 10.49 12.23 -14.95
CA LEU A 400 11.67 13.07 -15.24
C LEU A 400 12.97 12.36 -14.92
N GLY A 401 13.05 11.61 -13.81
CA GLY A 401 14.20 10.79 -13.44
C GLY A 401 14.42 9.67 -14.46
N TRP A 402 13.37 8.92 -14.83
CA TRP A 402 13.40 7.91 -15.88
C TRP A 402 13.94 8.46 -17.21
N TYR A 403 13.39 9.60 -17.68
CA TYR A 403 13.78 10.23 -18.93
C TYR A 403 15.26 10.65 -18.95
N ARG A 404 15.77 11.17 -17.83
CA ARG A 404 17.15 11.66 -17.73
C ARG A 404 18.17 10.55 -17.56
N ASN A 405 17.84 9.53 -16.75
CA ASN A 405 18.84 8.64 -16.18
C ASN A 405 18.70 7.17 -16.61
N GLU A 406 17.52 6.74 -17.10
CA GLU A 406 17.26 5.30 -17.34
C GLU A 406 17.10 4.93 -18.82
N ILE A 407 16.87 5.91 -19.71
CA ILE A 407 16.66 5.64 -21.14
C ILE A 407 17.73 6.27 -22.01
N ASP A 408 17.98 5.66 -23.17
CA ASP A 408 18.90 6.15 -24.18
C ASP A 408 18.26 7.19 -25.13
N ASP A 409 19.05 7.75 -26.04
CA ASP A 409 18.58 8.77 -26.97
C ASP A 409 17.57 8.23 -27.99
N ALA A 410 17.67 6.95 -28.40
CA ALA A 410 16.72 6.33 -29.31
C ALA A 410 15.35 6.22 -28.67
N THR A 411 15.29 5.79 -27.43
CA THR A 411 14.06 5.72 -26.64
C THR A 411 13.46 7.12 -26.37
N ARG A 412 14.32 8.13 -26.09
CA ARG A 412 13.87 9.53 -25.93
C ARG A 412 13.23 10.07 -27.22
N GLU A 413 13.85 9.81 -28.38
CA GLU A 413 13.31 10.21 -29.66
C GLU A 413 12.00 9.48 -29.97
N TYR A 414 11.94 8.16 -29.76
CA TYR A 414 10.73 7.38 -29.94
C TYR A 414 9.58 7.89 -29.06
N MET A 415 9.83 8.11 -27.76
CA MET A 415 8.86 8.66 -26.82
C MET A 415 8.35 10.03 -27.27
N ALA A 416 9.25 10.94 -27.66
CA ALA A 416 8.87 12.29 -28.09
C ALA A 416 7.97 12.26 -29.35
N ARG A 417 8.28 11.36 -30.31
CA ARG A 417 7.45 11.16 -31.52
C ARG A 417 6.13 10.51 -31.19
N TYR A 418 6.11 9.45 -30.38
CA TYR A 418 4.90 8.74 -30.00
C TYR A 418 3.93 9.64 -29.25
N THR A 419 4.40 10.38 -28.26
CA THR A 419 3.59 11.31 -27.47
C THR A 419 3.25 12.60 -28.24
N ASN A 420 3.86 12.83 -29.41
CA ASN A 420 3.78 14.10 -30.14
C ASN A 420 4.15 15.31 -29.27
N ARG A 421 5.19 15.12 -28.41
CA ARG A 421 5.67 16.15 -27.50
C ARG A 421 6.12 17.38 -28.25
N LYS A 422 5.70 18.56 -27.80
CA LYS A 422 6.12 19.85 -28.37
C LYS A 422 7.37 20.36 -27.65
N GLU A 423 8.16 21.23 -28.32
CA GLU A 423 9.37 21.79 -27.73
C GLU A 423 9.14 22.57 -26.43
N TYR A 424 7.97 23.20 -26.30
CA TYR A 424 7.60 23.95 -25.09
C TYR A 424 6.93 23.09 -24.02
N GLU A 425 6.67 21.80 -24.28
CA GLU A 425 6.02 20.88 -23.37
C GLU A 425 7.04 20.10 -22.56
N THR A 426 6.88 20.06 -21.23
CA THR A 426 7.74 19.26 -20.37
C THR A 426 7.51 17.75 -20.62
N VAL A 427 8.50 16.93 -20.27
CA VAL A 427 8.39 15.48 -20.42
C VAL A 427 7.28 14.90 -19.54
N PRO A 428 7.19 15.27 -18.24
CA PRO A 428 6.09 14.80 -17.40
C PRO A 428 4.72 15.19 -17.95
N HIS A 429 4.53 16.41 -18.42
CA HIS A 429 3.25 16.84 -18.99
C HIS A 429 2.87 16.04 -20.25
N ALA A 430 3.82 15.75 -21.15
CA ALA A 430 3.55 14.94 -22.35
C ALA A 430 3.14 13.51 -21.99
N MET A 431 3.78 12.92 -20.97
CA MET A 431 3.44 11.59 -20.45
C MET A 431 2.06 11.58 -19.79
N LEU A 432 1.76 12.53 -18.91
CA LEU A 432 0.45 12.70 -18.27
C LEU A 432 -0.66 12.86 -19.31
N ARG A 433 -0.44 13.72 -20.29
CA ARG A 433 -1.37 13.93 -21.41
C ARG A 433 -1.64 12.61 -22.17
N THR A 434 -0.63 11.82 -22.39
CA THR A 434 -0.73 10.53 -23.07
C THR A 434 -1.55 9.53 -22.24
N VAL A 435 -1.29 9.42 -20.93
CA VAL A 435 -2.06 8.60 -19.98
C VAL A 435 -3.52 9.01 -19.97
N PHE A 436 -3.81 10.32 -19.87
CA PHE A 436 -5.18 10.84 -19.83
C PHE A 436 -5.92 10.66 -21.16
N SER A 437 -5.21 10.63 -22.28
CA SER A 437 -5.79 10.39 -23.61
C SER A 437 -6.15 8.91 -23.87
N SER A 438 -5.58 7.96 -23.12
CA SER A 438 -5.75 6.52 -23.32
C SER A 438 -7.21 6.06 -23.26
N VAL A 439 -7.49 4.86 -23.78
CA VAL A 439 -8.82 4.24 -23.72
C VAL A 439 -9.12 3.57 -22.39
N SER A 440 -8.12 3.39 -21.53
CA SER A 440 -8.26 2.78 -20.19
C SER A 440 -9.34 3.51 -19.39
N PHE A 441 -10.21 2.76 -18.70
CA PHE A 441 -11.30 3.39 -17.93
C PHE A 441 -10.77 4.22 -16.75
N MET A 442 -9.62 3.86 -16.20
CA MET A 442 -8.95 4.59 -15.13
C MET A 442 -7.57 5.07 -15.59
N ALA A 443 -7.25 6.31 -15.29
CA ALA A 443 -5.95 6.94 -15.51
C ALA A 443 -5.45 7.49 -14.18
N ILE A 444 -4.27 7.06 -13.74
CA ILE A 444 -3.67 7.46 -12.47
C ILE A 444 -2.34 8.17 -12.74
N ALA A 445 -2.22 9.38 -12.20
CA ALA A 445 -0.98 10.14 -12.16
C ALA A 445 -0.30 9.98 -10.80
N THR A 446 1.01 9.81 -10.74
CA THR A 446 1.74 9.97 -9.47
C THR A 446 1.81 11.45 -9.11
N MET A 447 1.79 11.77 -7.82
CA MET A 447 1.91 13.17 -7.39
C MET A 447 3.27 13.76 -7.80
N GLN A 448 4.33 12.96 -7.78
CA GLN A 448 5.66 13.37 -8.20
C GLN A 448 5.70 13.83 -9.66
N ASP A 449 4.99 13.12 -10.55
CA ASP A 449 4.93 13.48 -11.96
C ASP A 449 4.08 14.73 -12.22
N LEU A 450 3.01 14.93 -11.42
CA LEU A 450 2.23 16.17 -11.44
C LEU A 450 3.05 17.38 -10.99
N LEU A 451 3.96 17.18 -10.05
CA LEU A 451 4.89 18.19 -9.55
C LEU A 451 6.15 18.32 -10.41
N GLU A 452 6.30 17.50 -11.46
CA GLU A 452 7.46 17.45 -12.35
C GLU A 452 8.81 17.23 -11.62
N LEU A 453 8.79 16.40 -10.57
CA LEU A 453 9.98 16.11 -9.75
C LEU A 453 10.88 15.06 -10.42
N ASP A 454 12.17 15.16 -10.14
CA ASP A 454 13.17 14.21 -10.62
C ASP A 454 13.33 12.99 -9.70
N ASP A 455 14.37 12.20 -9.96
CA ASP A 455 14.66 10.94 -9.26
C ASP A 455 14.90 11.08 -7.75
N THR A 456 15.16 12.28 -7.24
CA THR A 456 15.25 12.54 -5.80
C THR A 456 13.90 12.32 -5.08
N ALA A 457 12.79 12.40 -5.82
CA ALA A 457 11.44 12.13 -5.30
C ALA A 457 10.96 10.69 -5.55
N ARG A 458 11.82 9.79 -6.02
CA ARG A 458 11.47 8.39 -6.22
C ARG A 458 11.07 7.73 -4.90
N MET A 459 9.95 6.99 -4.89
CA MET A 459 9.41 6.39 -3.68
C MET A 459 10.14 5.11 -3.29
N ASN A 460 10.37 4.22 -4.25
CA ASN A 460 10.98 2.93 -4.01
C ASN A 460 11.96 2.51 -5.10
N PHE A 461 13.08 1.93 -4.68
CA PHE A 461 13.98 1.16 -5.52
C PHE A 461 13.79 -0.32 -5.20
N PRO A 462 13.11 -1.10 -6.03
CA PRO A 462 12.89 -2.53 -5.79
C PRO A 462 14.20 -3.26 -5.52
N SER A 463 14.16 -4.24 -4.63
CA SER A 463 15.32 -5.06 -4.21
C SER A 463 16.41 -4.32 -3.45
N THR A 464 16.14 -3.13 -2.91
CA THR A 464 17.07 -2.40 -2.03
C THR A 464 16.49 -2.25 -0.62
N LEU A 465 17.39 -2.20 0.38
CA LEU A 465 17.02 -1.95 1.78
C LEU A 465 17.49 -0.55 2.19
N GLY A 466 16.57 0.22 2.80
CA GLY A 466 16.83 1.57 3.28
C GLY A 466 16.82 2.64 2.17
N GLY A 467 16.56 3.88 2.56
CA GLY A 467 16.49 5.02 1.64
C GLY A 467 15.22 5.07 0.77
N ASN A 468 14.27 4.14 0.98
CA ASN A 468 13.00 4.10 0.29
C ASN A 468 11.88 4.67 1.18
N TRP A 469 10.72 4.95 0.57
CA TRP A 469 9.46 5.32 1.26
C TRP A 469 9.52 6.65 2.01
N SER A 470 10.58 7.45 1.80
CA SER A 470 10.85 8.68 2.58
C SER A 470 10.32 9.95 1.95
N TRP A 471 10.08 9.99 0.64
CA TRP A 471 9.67 11.21 -0.05
C TRP A 471 8.38 11.80 0.51
N ARG A 472 8.38 13.12 0.68
CA ARG A 472 7.21 13.92 1.10
C ARG A 472 7.04 15.15 0.22
N MET A 473 5.79 15.49 -0.07
CA MET A 473 5.43 16.78 -0.64
C MET A 473 5.53 17.87 0.44
N THR A 474 6.03 19.04 0.08
CA THR A 474 5.99 20.23 0.94
C THR A 474 4.74 21.06 0.66
N GLU A 475 4.32 21.89 1.64
CA GLU A 475 3.06 22.66 1.55
C GLU A 475 3.03 23.62 0.35
N ASP A 476 4.19 24.17 -0.04
CA ASP A 476 4.35 25.14 -1.12
C ASP A 476 4.36 24.52 -2.53
N GLN A 477 4.45 23.19 -2.66
CA GLN A 477 4.51 22.52 -3.95
C GLN A 477 3.14 22.41 -4.63
N LEU A 478 2.05 22.35 -3.87
CA LEU A 478 0.69 22.26 -4.43
C LEU A 478 0.20 23.66 -4.86
N THR A 479 0.73 24.14 -5.97
CA THR A 479 0.43 25.47 -6.50
C THR A 479 -0.86 25.49 -7.34
N PRO A 480 -1.48 26.68 -7.55
CA PRO A 480 -2.58 26.83 -8.50
C PRO A 480 -2.28 26.33 -9.92
N ALA A 481 -1.03 26.43 -10.37
CA ALA A 481 -0.64 25.95 -11.68
C ALA A 481 -0.72 24.41 -11.79
N VAL A 482 -0.38 23.69 -10.74
CA VAL A 482 -0.55 22.23 -10.67
C VAL A 482 -2.03 21.84 -10.73
N GLU A 483 -2.88 22.54 -9.96
CA GLU A 483 -4.33 22.33 -10.00
C GLU A 483 -4.92 22.61 -11.39
N GLU A 484 -4.57 23.74 -12.00
CA GLU A 484 -5.05 24.14 -13.33
C GLU A 484 -4.60 23.13 -14.40
N GLY A 485 -3.34 22.67 -14.35
CA GLY A 485 -2.80 21.68 -15.28
C GLY A 485 -3.55 20.34 -15.21
N LEU A 486 -3.78 19.83 -13.99
CA LEU A 486 -4.52 18.58 -13.80
C LEU A 486 -5.99 18.73 -14.19
N LEU A 487 -6.62 19.85 -13.84
CA LEU A 487 -8.03 20.13 -14.23
C LEU A 487 -8.18 20.24 -15.75
N ASP A 488 -7.23 20.85 -16.45
CA ASP A 488 -7.22 20.95 -17.90
C ASP A 488 -7.14 19.57 -18.56
N LEU A 489 -6.18 18.73 -18.18
CA LEU A 489 -6.06 17.35 -18.66
C LEU A 489 -7.33 16.54 -18.41
N THR A 490 -7.90 16.64 -17.21
CA THR A 490 -9.13 15.95 -16.82
C THR A 490 -10.31 16.39 -17.70
N THR A 491 -10.39 17.68 -18.00
CA THR A 491 -11.48 18.28 -18.77
C THR A 491 -11.37 17.97 -20.27
N ILE A 492 -10.19 18.15 -20.86
CA ILE A 492 -9.94 17.91 -22.29
C ILE A 492 -10.22 16.43 -22.64
N TYR A 493 -9.72 15.50 -21.81
CA TYR A 493 -9.86 14.07 -22.07
C TYR A 493 -11.13 13.45 -21.48
N ARG A 494 -12.05 14.27 -20.97
CA ARG A 494 -13.37 13.83 -20.46
C ARG A 494 -13.26 12.77 -19.37
N ARG A 495 -12.31 12.93 -18.42
CA ARG A 495 -12.14 12.07 -17.26
C ARG A 495 -12.75 12.63 -15.97
N ILE A 496 -13.67 13.58 -16.14
CA ILE A 496 -14.33 14.30 -15.05
C ILE A 496 -15.14 13.33 -14.19
N ASN A 497 -15.01 13.44 -12.89
CA ASN A 497 -15.93 12.86 -11.94
C ASN A 497 -17.30 13.55 -12.06
N GLU A 498 -18.25 12.88 -12.71
CA GLU A 498 -19.56 13.47 -13.03
C GLU A 498 -20.39 13.79 -11.79
N ASN A 499 -20.19 13.05 -10.69
CA ASN A 499 -20.89 13.31 -9.44
C ASN A 499 -20.56 14.71 -8.87
N LEU A 500 -19.37 15.25 -9.18
CA LEU A 500 -18.96 16.61 -8.82
C LEU A 500 -19.56 17.70 -9.72
N VAL A 501 -20.12 17.34 -10.86
CA VAL A 501 -20.76 18.28 -11.80
C VAL A 501 -22.22 18.53 -11.43
N GLU A 502 -22.91 17.53 -10.88
CA GLU A 502 -24.32 17.63 -10.50
C GLU A 502 -24.57 18.48 -9.25
N LEU A 503 -23.56 18.66 -8.39
CA LEU A 503 -23.65 19.49 -7.19
C LEU A 503 -23.78 21.00 -7.47
N LYS A 504 -23.61 21.44 -8.73
CA LYS A 504 -23.69 22.87 -9.14
C LYS A 504 -24.99 23.23 -9.84
N LYS A 505 -25.98 22.34 -9.89
CA LYS A 505 -27.34 22.63 -10.38
C LYS A 505 -28.30 22.70 -9.20
#